data_8e364a04bbe328f80b11181d4afff2da
#
_entry.id   8e364a04bbe328f80b11181d4afff2da
#
_cell.length_a   1.000
_cell.length_b   1.000
_cell.length_c   1.000
_cell.angle_alpha   90.00
_cell.angle_beta   90.00
_cell.angle_gamma   90.00
#
_symmetry.space_group_name_H-M   'P 1'
#
loop_
_entity.id
_entity.type
_entity.pdbx_description
1 polymer ?
#
loop_
_entity_poly.entity_id
_entity_poly.type
_entity_poly.pdbx_seq_one_letter_code
_entity_poly.pdbx_strand_id
1 'polypeptide(L)'
;MRDDDGEWPGINAYVQWFIPVDPRPVAILLVHGGGGQGADFVRTPDGRPGWAHRFLQAGFATYVVDRPGHGRSGWNERVLGPAIPAAGYGTLYPRFVEPAEHGLWDEAAKHSRWPSDPLAGDRFMASQGPMATTLAAAQHHVEAVAEQVFDLTGPTIIVSHSMGGPCGWALAAIGGDRVRAVIAAEPLGCPGMVHPLGRFDHGLVTSPYRGRHDPFSRPVAIVTGEATWMREANRQAADFVRARAAVFEHLLLEEHAITGNGHMLMSESNSDGIADLIIGWLDRHVDAERG
;
A
#
# COMPACT_ATOMS: atom_id res chain seq x y z
N MET A 1 0.71 -21.57 -11.97
CA MET A 1 2.00 -21.69 -12.69
C MET A 1 2.92 -22.56 -11.83
N ARG A 2 3.75 -23.38 -12.40
CA ARG A 2 4.76 -24.16 -11.66
C ARG A 2 6.09 -23.42 -11.69
N ASP A 3 7.03 -23.76 -10.79
CA ASP A 3 8.41 -23.31 -10.88
C ASP A 3 9.11 -23.88 -12.12
N ASP A 4 10.36 -23.47 -12.37
CA ASP A 4 11.12 -23.87 -13.57
C ASP A 4 11.36 -25.38 -13.63
N ASP A 5 11.44 -26.06 -12.48
CA ASP A 5 11.61 -27.51 -12.37
C ASP A 5 10.27 -28.26 -12.45
N GLY A 6 9.13 -27.56 -12.40
CA GLY A 6 7.78 -28.11 -12.43
C GLY A 6 7.35 -28.84 -11.16
N GLU A 7 8.14 -28.78 -10.10
CA GLU A 7 7.96 -29.50 -8.84
C GLU A 7 7.15 -28.74 -7.80
N TRP A 8 7.24 -27.39 -7.82
CA TRP A 8 6.58 -26.50 -6.85
C TRP A 8 5.62 -25.52 -7.52
N PRO A 9 4.63 -25.01 -6.78
CA PRO A 9 3.89 -23.84 -7.24
C PRO A 9 4.86 -22.69 -7.46
N GLY A 10 4.82 -22.05 -8.62
CA GLY A 10 5.59 -20.82 -8.88
C GLY A 10 5.10 -19.65 -8.01
N ILE A 11 5.67 -18.48 -8.23
CA ILE A 11 5.25 -17.26 -7.50
C ILE A 11 3.74 -17.05 -7.70
N ASN A 12 3.02 -16.91 -6.59
CA ASN A 12 1.57 -16.75 -6.58
C ASN A 12 1.15 -15.69 -5.57
N ALA A 13 -0.05 -15.15 -5.75
CA ALA A 13 -0.71 -14.24 -4.83
C ALA A 13 -2.14 -14.69 -4.57
N TYR A 14 -2.59 -14.55 -3.32
CA TYR A 14 -4.01 -14.70 -3.00
C TYR A 14 -4.71 -13.36 -3.20
N VAL A 15 -5.87 -13.38 -3.85
CA VAL A 15 -6.69 -12.19 -4.05
C VAL A 15 -8.08 -12.45 -3.49
N GLN A 16 -8.50 -11.63 -2.54
CA GLN A 16 -9.87 -11.56 -2.04
C GLN A 16 -10.57 -10.40 -2.72
N TRP A 17 -11.85 -10.55 -3.07
CA TRP A 17 -12.60 -9.47 -3.69
C TRP A 17 -13.96 -9.28 -3.05
N PHE A 18 -14.45 -8.06 -3.18
CA PHE A 18 -15.77 -7.60 -2.77
C PHE A 18 -16.39 -6.86 -3.95
N ILE A 19 -17.50 -7.36 -4.47
CA ILE A 19 -18.14 -6.83 -5.68
C ILE A 19 -19.50 -6.26 -5.29
N PRO A 20 -19.78 -4.96 -5.51
CA PRO A 20 -21.11 -4.41 -5.32
C PRO A 20 -22.08 -4.88 -6.41
N VAL A 21 -23.38 -4.73 -6.16
CA VAL A 21 -24.41 -5.15 -7.13
C VAL A 21 -24.30 -4.40 -8.45
N ASP A 22 -23.99 -3.11 -8.39
CA ASP A 22 -23.76 -2.24 -9.55
C ASP A 22 -22.38 -1.59 -9.43
N PRO A 23 -21.32 -2.23 -9.92
CA PRO A 23 -19.96 -1.75 -9.76
C PRO A 23 -19.67 -0.56 -10.68
N ARG A 24 -18.86 0.37 -10.19
CA ARG A 24 -18.21 1.38 -11.03
C ARG A 24 -17.37 0.69 -12.12
N PRO A 25 -17.10 1.36 -13.26
CA PRO A 25 -16.35 0.76 -14.38
C PRO A 25 -14.86 0.53 -14.08
N VAL A 26 -14.37 0.98 -12.92
CA VAL A 26 -13.00 0.84 -12.47
C VAL A 26 -12.97 0.19 -11.08
N ALA A 27 -12.06 -0.76 -10.89
CA ALA A 27 -11.85 -1.46 -9.62
C ALA A 27 -10.82 -0.77 -8.74
N ILE A 28 -10.83 -1.08 -7.44
CA ILE A 28 -9.75 -0.76 -6.49
C ILE A 28 -8.91 -2.03 -6.26
N LEU A 29 -7.59 -1.90 -6.35
CA LEU A 29 -6.61 -2.91 -5.94
C LEU A 29 -5.86 -2.41 -4.70
N LEU A 30 -6.04 -3.08 -3.56
CA LEU A 30 -5.38 -2.77 -2.29
C LEU A 30 -4.10 -3.59 -2.15
N VAL A 31 -2.95 -2.90 -1.95
CA VAL A 31 -1.60 -3.49 -1.88
C VAL A 31 -0.96 -3.13 -0.54
N HIS A 32 -0.86 -4.09 0.37
CA HIS A 32 -0.40 -3.89 1.75
C HIS A 32 1.11 -3.62 1.87
N GLY A 33 1.52 -3.13 3.05
CA GLY A 33 2.89 -2.82 3.44
C GLY A 33 3.78 -4.03 3.74
N GLY A 34 4.98 -3.77 4.22
CA GLY A 34 5.93 -4.80 4.63
C GLY A 34 5.47 -5.53 5.89
N GLY A 35 5.66 -6.84 5.95
CA GLY A 35 5.22 -7.69 7.06
C GLY A 35 3.70 -7.81 7.21
N GLY A 36 2.92 -6.90 6.61
CA GLY A 36 1.47 -6.92 6.63
C GLY A 36 0.85 -7.90 5.65
N GLN A 37 -0.46 -7.83 5.52
CA GLN A 37 -1.26 -8.71 4.66
C GLN A 37 -2.54 -7.99 4.21
N GLY A 38 -3.25 -8.56 3.26
CA GLY A 38 -4.50 -7.98 2.76
C GLY A 38 -5.57 -7.77 3.83
N ALA A 39 -5.55 -8.58 4.90
CA ALA A 39 -6.48 -8.42 6.02
C ALA A 39 -6.39 -7.05 6.70
N ASP A 40 -5.25 -6.34 6.60
CA ASP A 40 -5.06 -4.99 7.14
C ASP A 40 -6.03 -3.97 6.51
N PHE A 41 -6.49 -4.23 5.29
CA PHE A 41 -7.50 -3.42 4.61
C PHE A 41 -8.93 -3.93 4.80
N VAL A 42 -9.10 -5.17 5.24
CA VAL A 42 -10.45 -5.77 5.41
C VAL A 42 -11.02 -5.42 6.78
N ARG A 43 -10.18 -5.39 7.81
CA ARG A 43 -10.60 -5.14 9.19
C ARG A 43 -9.52 -4.40 9.97
N THR A 44 -9.93 -3.45 10.78
CA THR A 44 -9.05 -2.77 11.73
C THR A 44 -8.70 -3.66 12.93
N PRO A 45 -7.61 -3.38 13.67
CA PRO A 45 -7.21 -4.20 14.82
C PRO A 45 -8.26 -4.25 15.96
N ASP A 46 -9.11 -3.24 16.07
CA ASP A 46 -10.25 -3.18 17.01
C ASP A 46 -11.54 -3.82 16.45
N GLY A 47 -11.47 -4.42 15.26
CA GLY A 47 -12.56 -5.22 14.69
C GLY A 47 -13.59 -4.47 13.86
N ARG A 48 -13.40 -3.16 13.59
CA ARG A 48 -14.25 -2.42 12.65
C ARG A 48 -13.99 -2.85 11.20
N PRO A 49 -14.96 -2.67 10.27
CA PRO A 49 -14.71 -2.82 8.84
C PRO A 49 -13.56 -1.90 8.39
N GLY A 50 -12.68 -2.41 7.52
CA GLY A 50 -11.55 -1.65 6.97
C GLY A 50 -11.87 -0.95 5.65
N TRP A 51 -10.85 -0.38 5.02
CA TRP A 51 -10.95 0.37 3.76
C TRP A 51 -11.62 -0.41 2.63
N ALA A 52 -11.42 -1.74 2.55
CA ALA A 52 -12.05 -2.57 1.54
C ALA A 52 -13.58 -2.46 1.56
N HIS A 53 -14.17 -2.42 2.74
CA HIS A 53 -15.62 -2.22 2.89
C HIS A 53 -16.05 -0.80 2.55
N ARG A 54 -15.20 0.19 2.84
CA ARG A 54 -15.50 1.58 2.54
C ARG A 54 -15.52 1.84 1.04
N PHE A 55 -14.54 1.32 0.30
CA PHE A 55 -14.52 1.36 -1.16
C PHE A 55 -15.69 0.58 -1.78
N LEU A 56 -16.03 -0.59 -1.23
CA LEU A 56 -17.21 -1.35 -1.64
C LEU A 56 -18.50 -0.52 -1.50
N GLN A 57 -18.70 0.15 -0.36
CA GLN A 57 -19.86 1.02 -0.11
C GLN A 57 -19.91 2.21 -1.08
N ALA A 58 -18.77 2.71 -1.52
CA ALA A 58 -18.67 3.73 -2.55
C ALA A 58 -18.89 3.20 -3.98
N GLY A 59 -19.21 1.92 -4.14
CA GLY A 59 -19.54 1.30 -5.44
C GLY A 59 -18.34 0.75 -6.20
N PHE A 60 -17.14 0.68 -5.60
CA PHE A 60 -15.99 0.08 -6.27
C PHE A 60 -15.96 -1.44 -6.08
N ALA A 61 -15.79 -2.21 -7.16
CA ALA A 61 -15.26 -3.55 -7.05
C ALA A 61 -13.88 -3.48 -6.41
N THR A 62 -13.71 -4.14 -5.26
CA THR A 62 -12.51 -3.97 -4.43
C THR A 62 -11.77 -5.31 -4.31
N TYR A 63 -10.54 -5.33 -4.75
CA TYR A 63 -9.64 -6.47 -4.72
C TYR A 63 -8.53 -6.22 -3.69
N VAL A 64 -8.33 -7.19 -2.82
CA VAL A 64 -7.34 -7.14 -1.74
C VAL A 64 -6.33 -8.24 -1.99
N VAL A 65 -5.09 -7.87 -2.32
CA VAL A 65 -4.04 -8.84 -2.59
C VAL A 65 -3.21 -9.12 -1.34
N ASP A 66 -3.02 -10.40 -1.02
CA ASP A 66 -1.88 -10.82 -0.22
C ASP A 66 -0.71 -10.98 -1.19
N ARG A 67 0.27 -10.08 -1.11
CA ARG A 67 1.46 -10.13 -1.97
C ARG A 67 2.17 -11.47 -1.82
N PRO A 68 2.88 -11.98 -2.83
CA PRO A 68 3.61 -13.24 -2.70
C PRO A 68 4.46 -13.29 -1.42
N GLY A 69 4.33 -14.37 -0.68
CA GLY A 69 5.01 -14.59 0.60
C GLY A 69 4.33 -13.98 1.83
N HIS A 70 3.15 -13.33 1.69
CA HIS A 70 2.45 -12.67 2.79
C HIS A 70 1.06 -13.27 3.00
N GLY A 71 0.57 -13.21 4.22
CA GLY A 71 -0.79 -13.63 4.57
C GLY A 71 -1.13 -15.03 4.05
N ARG A 72 -2.15 -15.13 3.22
CA ARG A 72 -2.63 -16.39 2.61
C ARG A 72 -1.79 -16.85 1.41
N SER A 73 -0.83 -16.02 0.96
CA SER A 73 0.16 -16.35 -0.09
C SER A 73 1.47 -16.90 0.51
N GLY A 74 1.43 -17.76 1.49
CA GLY A 74 2.51 -18.22 2.36
C GLY A 74 3.92 -18.23 1.76
N TRP A 75 4.91 -17.92 2.58
CA TRP A 75 6.31 -17.88 2.15
C TRP A 75 6.85 -19.29 1.80
N ASN A 76 7.38 -19.43 0.60
CA ASN A 76 8.12 -20.61 0.17
C ASN A 76 9.54 -20.18 -0.25
N GLU A 77 10.53 -20.48 0.56
CA GLU A 77 11.92 -20.04 0.36
C GLU A 77 12.53 -20.55 -0.96
N ARG A 78 12.12 -21.73 -1.44
CA ARG A 78 12.59 -22.28 -2.72
C ARG A 78 12.17 -21.43 -3.92
N VAL A 79 11.01 -20.75 -3.79
CA VAL A 79 10.40 -19.98 -4.88
C VAL A 79 10.70 -18.49 -4.71
N LEU A 80 10.62 -17.98 -3.47
CA LEU A 80 10.72 -16.55 -3.16
C LEU A 80 12.12 -16.13 -2.66
N GLY A 81 13.01 -17.10 -2.44
CA GLY A 81 14.31 -16.87 -1.80
C GLY A 81 14.20 -16.63 -0.29
N PRO A 82 15.30 -16.20 0.36
CA PRO A 82 15.34 -16.02 1.81
C PRO A 82 14.43 -14.89 2.28
N ALA A 83 13.92 -15.02 3.51
CA ALA A 83 13.05 -14.03 4.16
C ALA A 83 13.72 -13.35 5.34
N ILE A 84 13.32 -12.11 5.59
CA ILE A 84 13.50 -11.46 6.90
C ILE A 84 12.33 -11.91 7.78
N PRO A 85 12.58 -12.41 9.00
CA PRO A 85 11.50 -12.74 9.94
C PRO A 85 10.62 -11.53 10.26
N ALA A 86 9.40 -11.79 10.72
CA ALA A 86 8.52 -10.74 11.24
C ALA A 86 9.24 -9.91 12.33
N ALA A 87 9.08 -8.61 12.28
CA ALA A 87 9.68 -7.72 13.27
C ALA A 87 8.92 -7.83 14.62
N GLY A 88 9.67 -7.76 15.72
CA GLY A 88 9.11 -7.87 17.07
C GLY A 88 8.55 -6.56 17.62
N TYR A 89 7.95 -6.64 18.81
CA TYR A 89 7.33 -5.52 19.54
C TYR A 89 8.26 -4.31 19.67
N GLY A 90 9.50 -4.50 20.08
CA GLY A 90 10.47 -3.40 20.22
C GLY A 90 10.78 -2.62 18.93
N THR A 91 10.44 -3.18 17.78
CA THR A 91 10.60 -2.51 16.48
C THR A 91 9.31 -1.83 16.02
N LEU A 92 8.17 -2.51 16.15
CA LEU A 92 6.91 -2.07 15.54
C LEU A 92 6.10 -1.15 16.46
N TYR A 93 6.02 -1.46 17.76
CA TYR A 93 5.24 -0.66 18.72
C TYR A 93 5.67 0.81 18.74
N PRO A 94 6.97 1.13 18.90
CA PRO A 94 7.41 2.53 18.92
C PRO A 94 7.12 3.32 17.65
N ARG A 95 6.87 2.63 16.53
CA ARG A 95 6.65 3.27 15.23
C ARG A 95 5.20 3.33 14.81
N PHE A 96 4.38 2.36 15.25
CA PHE A 96 3.05 2.17 14.69
C PHE A 96 1.94 2.23 15.73
N VAL A 97 2.17 1.69 16.94
CA VAL A 97 1.15 1.54 17.97
C VAL A 97 1.21 2.68 18.99
N GLU A 98 2.38 2.95 19.53
CA GLU A 98 2.61 3.90 20.63
C GLU A 98 3.70 4.94 20.31
N PRO A 99 3.69 5.58 19.14
CA PRO A 99 4.73 6.55 18.78
C PRO A 99 4.88 7.68 19.81
N ALA A 100 3.75 8.19 20.34
CA ALA A 100 3.75 9.28 21.31
C ALA A 100 4.47 8.94 22.62
N GLU A 101 4.44 7.69 23.04
CA GLU A 101 5.09 7.22 24.28
C GLU A 101 6.60 7.07 24.10
N HIS A 102 7.06 6.80 22.89
CA HIS A 102 8.47 6.54 22.59
C HIS A 102 9.23 7.76 22.07
N GLY A 103 8.58 8.72 21.43
CA GLY A 103 9.17 9.98 20.98
C GLY A 103 10.39 9.84 20.07
N LEU A 104 10.38 8.87 19.13
CA LEU A 104 11.54 8.59 18.28
C LEU A 104 11.76 9.63 17.17
N TRP A 105 10.79 10.51 16.92
CA TRP A 105 10.85 11.64 15.99
C TRP A 105 9.95 12.77 16.49
N ASP A 106 10.12 13.97 15.99
CA ASP A 106 9.51 15.19 16.54
C ASP A 106 7.96 15.14 16.52
N GLU A 107 7.35 14.65 15.45
CA GLU A 107 5.90 14.58 15.32
C GLU A 107 5.27 13.37 16.06
N ALA A 108 6.05 12.45 16.59
CA ALA A 108 5.55 11.27 17.30
C ALA A 108 4.55 11.61 18.42
N ALA A 109 4.81 12.72 19.14
CA ALA A 109 3.95 13.20 20.22
C ALA A 109 2.52 13.54 19.78
N LYS A 110 2.28 13.79 18.50
CA LYS A 110 0.95 14.07 17.95
C LYS A 110 0.12 12.80 17.72
N HIS A 111 0.73 11.61 17.74
CA HIS A 111 0.02 10.37 17.48
C HIS A 111 -1.04 10.10 18.55
N SER A 112 -2.29 9.97 18.12
CA SER A 112 -3.45 9.80 19.02
C SER A 112 -4.57 8.95 18.41
N ARG A 113 -4.30 8.27 17.29
CA ARG A 113 -5.35 7.56 16.53
C ARG A 113 -5.25 6.05 16.59
N TRP A 114 -4.30 5.49 17.34
CA TRP A 114 -4.36 4.05 17.56
C TRP A 114 -5.67 3.67 18.27
N PRO A 115 -6.34 2.56 17.88
CA PRO A 115 -7.56 2.12 18.55
C PRO A 115 -7.38 1.92 20.06
N SER A 116 -8.34 2.33 20.85
CA SER A 116 -8.31 2.23 22.32
C SER A 116 -8.60 0.81 22.85
N ASP A 117 -8.95 -0.15 21.99
CA ASP A 117 -9.07 -1.57 22.37
C ASP A 117 -7.72 -2.07 22.87
N PRO A 118 -7.60 -2.55 24.12
CA PRO A 118 -6.33 -2.98 24.69
C PRO A 118 -5.67 -4.15 23.96
N LEU A 119 -6.41 -4.88 23.13
CA LEU A 119 -5.89 -5.99 22.31
C LEU A 119 -5.53 -5.57 20.89
N ALA A 120 -5.78 -4.32 20.50
CA ALA A 120 -5.54 -3.86 19.14
C ALA A 120 -4.05 -3.99 18.74
N GLY A 121 -3.15 -3.63 19.64
CA GLY A 121 -1.70 -3.76 19.43
C GLY A 121 -1.27 -5.20 19.24
N ASP A 122 -1.73 -6.11 20.09
CA ASP A 122 -1.40 -7.54 20.00
C ASP A 122 -1.97 -8.19 18.73
N ARG A 123 -3.18 -7.82 18.33
CA ARG A 123 -3.78 -8.29 17.06
C ARG A 123 -2.98 -7.81 15.86
N PHE A 124 -2.53 -6.55 15.88
CA PHE A 124 -1.63 -6.01 14.85
C PHE A 124 -0.32 -6.81 14.82
N MET A 125 0.31 -7.07 15.95
CA MET A 125 1.54 -7.86 16.02
C MET A 125 1.33 -9.29 15.52
N ALA A 126 0.21 -9.91 15.86
CA ALA A 126 -0.14 -11.27 15.43
C ALA A 126 -0.38 -11.37 13.90
N SER A 127 -0.69 -10.26 13.24
CA SER A 127 -0.87 -10.21 11.78
C SER A 127 0.43 -10.10 10.99
N GLN A 128 1.56 -9.83 11.68
CA GLN A 128 2.83 -9.59 11.01
C GLN A 128 3.50 -10.88 10.54
N GLY A 129 3.99 -10.87 9.32
CA GLY A 129 4.65 -12.00 8.66
C GLY A 129 6.08 -11.68 8.19
N PRO A 130 6.73 -12.65 7.55
CA PRO A 130 8.04 -12.48 6.96
C PRO A 130 8.00 -11.49 5.79
N MET A 131 9.17 -10.99 5.41
CA MET A 131 9.34 -10.06 4.28
C MET A 131 10.48 -10.52 3.37
N ALA A 132 10.48 -10.09 2.12
CA ALA A 132 11.63 -10.22 1.23
C ALA A 132 12.84 -9.47 1.81
N THR A 133 14.03 -10.01 1.60
CA THR A 133 15.28 -9.45 2.10
C THR A 133 15.66 -8.12 1.44
N THR A 134 15.09 -7.84 0.25
CA THR A 134 15.33 -6.60 -0.49
C THR A 134 14.04 -6.09 -1.12
N LEU A 135 13.97 -4.78 -1.37
CA LEU A 135 12.85 -4.22 -2.14
C LEU A 135 12.83 -4.75 -3.58
N ALA A 136 13.98 -5.03 -4.17
CA ALA A 136 14.06 -5.61 -5.51
C ALA A 136 13.40 -7.00 -5.57
N ALA A 137 13.61 -7.85 -4.56
CA ALA A 137 12.94 -9.14 -4.47
C ALA A 137 11.42 -8.96 -4.28
N ALA A 138 11.00 -8.09 -3.37
CA ALA A 138 9.57 -7.78 -3.16
C ALA A 138 8.89 -7.27 -4.44
N GLN A 139 9.56 -6.41 -5.19
CA GLN A 139 9.11 -5.92 -6.48
C GLN A 139 9.00 -7.06 -7.49
N HIS A 140 10.06 -7.86 -7.67
CA HIS A 140 10.06 -9.00 -8.59
C HIS A 140 8.91 -9.98 -8.31
N HIS A 141 8.65 -10.28 -7.03
CA HIS A 141 7.55 -11.17 -6.65
C HIS A 141 6.19 -10.63 -7.09
N VAL A 142 5.94 -9.34 -6.92
CA VAL A 142 4.68 -8.71 -7.35
C VAL A 142 4.57 -8.65 -8.87
N GLU A 143 5.67 -8.38 -9.54
CA GLU A 143 5.76 -8.34 -11.00
C GLU A 143 5.37 -9.67 -11.64
N ALA A 144 5.82 -10.78 -11.03
CA ALA A 144 5.54 -12.12 -11.53
C ALA A 144 4.05 -12.48 -11.56
N VAL A 145 3.22 -11.81 -10.76
CA VAL A 145 1.76 -12.04 -10.68
C VAL A 145 0.93 -10.92 -11.29
N ALA A 146 1.56 -9.83 -11.74
CA ALA A 146 0.87 -8.60 -12.12
C ALA A 146 -0.15 -8.81 -13.25
N GLU A 147 0.20 -9.54 -14.31
CA GLU A 147 -0.69 -9.76 -15.45
C GLU A 147 -1.97 -10.50 -15.01
N GLN A 148 -1.83 -11.58 -14.21
CA GLN A 148 -2.98 -12.33 -13.70
C GLN A 148 -3.86 -11.47 -12.78
N VAL A 149 -3.25 -10.59 -11.99
CA VAL A 149 -4.01 -9.65 -11.15
C VAL A 149 -4.82 -8.70 -12.03
N PHE A 150 -4.22 -8.12 -13.09
CA PHE A 150 -4.94 -7.23 -13.99
C PHE A 150 -5.96 -7.94 -14.88
N ASP A 151 -5.74 -9.19 -15.25
CA ASP A 151 -6.75 -10.01 -15.93
C ASP A 151 -7.98 -10.25 -15.05
N LEU A 152 -7.79 -10.31 -13.73
CA LEU A 152 -8.87 -10.47 -12.77
C LEU A 152 -9.60 -9.13 -12.50
N THR A 153 -8.86 -8.01 -12.38
CA THR A 153 -9.43 -6.73 -11.94
C THR A 153 -9.96 -5.87 -13.08
N GLY A 154 -9.40 -6.03 -14.29
CA GLY A 154 -9.65 -5.11 -15.40
C GLY A 154 -9.10 -3.68 -15.15
N PRO A 155 -9.81 -2.63 -15.58
CA PRO A 155 -9.43 -1.24 -15.29
C PRO A 155 -9.36 -1.00 -13.78
N THR A 156 -8.22 -0.46 -13.29
CA THR A 156 -7.88 -0.53 -11.87
C THR A 156 -7.29 0.77 -11.34
N ILE A 157 -7.68 1.15 -10.14
CA ILE A 157 -7.00 2.13 -9.28
C ILE A 157 -6.16 1.34 -8.29
N ILE A 158 -4.87 1.65 -8.19
CA ILE A 158 -3.98 1.02 -7.22
C ILE A 158 -3.96 1.88 -5.95
N VAL A 159 -4.28 1.29 -4.80
CA VAL A 159 -4.12 1.90 -3.48
C VAL A 159 -3.07 1.07 -2.73
N SER A 160 -1.90 1.64 -2.53
CA SER A 160 -0.76 0.96 -1.91
C SER A 160 -0.38 1.61 -0.58
N HIS A 161 0.21 0.83 0.32
CA HIS A 161 0.67 1.31 1.62
C HIS A 161 2.13 0.92 1.89
N SER A 162 2.91 1.85 2.45
CA SER A 162 4.26 1.60 2.98
C SER A 162 5.18 0.89 1.97
N MET A 163 5.73 -0.29 2.30
CA MET A 163 6.50 -1.13 1.37
C MET A 163 5.67 -1.63 0.17
N GLY A 164 4.35 -1.55 0.22
CA GLY A 164 3.49 -1.72 -0.95
C GLY A 164 3.62 -0.58 -1.97
N GLY A 165 4.15 0.59 -1.59
CA GLY A 165 4.37 1.71 -2.50
C GLY A 165 5.26 1.36 -3.69
N PRO A 166 6.51 0.89 -3.50
CA PRO A 166 7.35 0.37 -4.59
C PRO A 166 6.67 -0.69 -5.44
N CYS A 167 5.89 -1.60 -4.81
CA CYS A 167 5.09 -2.60 -5.53
C CYS A 167 3.98 -1.95 -6.35
N GLY A 168 3.33 -0.92 -5.83
CA GLY A 168 2.29 -0.16 -6.52
C GLY A 168 2.83 0.56 -7.77
N TRP A 169 4.01 1.17 -7.68
CA TRP A 169 4.67 1.76 -8.84
C TRP A 169 5.03 0.72 -9.90
N ALA A 170 5.52 -0.45 -9.48
CA ALA A 170 5.83 -1.56 -10.38
C ALA A 170 4.56 -2.07 -11.09
N LEU A 171 3.49 -2.30 -10.35
CA LEU A 171 2.19 -2.68 -10.91
C LEU A 171 1.68 -1.63 -11.91
N ALA A 172 1.79 -0.34 -11.58
CA ALA A 172 1.37 0.73 -12.48
C ALA A 172 2.16 0.74 -13.79
N ALA A 173 3.47 0.47 -13.72
CA ALA A 173 4.32 0.37 -14.92
C ALA A 173 3.99 -0.83 -15.80
N ILE A 174 3.53 -1.95 -15.22
CA ILE A 174 3.08 -3.13 -15.99
C ILE A 174 1.68 -2.95 -16.53
N GLY A 175 0.77 -2.50 -15.67
CA GLY A 175 -0.66 -2.38 -16.00
C GLY A 175 -0.95 -1.41 -17.13
N GLY A 176 -0.09 -0.40 -17.33
CA GLY A 176 -0.23 0.56 -18.41
C GLY A 176 -1.61 1.24 -18.38
N ASP A 177 -2.32 1.23 -19.51
CA ASP A 177 -3.63 1.86 -19.64
C ASP A 177 -4.74 1.21 -18.80
N ARG A 178 -4.52 0.00 -18.27
CA ARG A 178 -5.42 -0.62 -17.29
C ARG A 178 -5.41 0.12 -15.95
N VAL A 179 -4.33 0.83 -15.61
CA VAL A 179 -4.25 1.60 -14.37
C VAL A 179 -4.75 3.02 -14.58
N ARG A 180 -5.79 3.39 -13.88
CA ARG A 180 -6.48 4.68 -13.99
C ARG A 180 -5.96 5.73 -13.02
N ALA A 181 -5.50 5.33 -11.84
CA ALA A 181 -4.87 6.20 -10.85
C ALA A 181 -4.00 5.39 -9.89
N VAL A 182 -3.11 6.08 -9.17
CA VAL A 182 -2.31 5.50 -8.08
C VAL A 182 -2.47 6.36 -6.83
N ILE A 183 -2.90 5.72 -5.73
CA ILE A 183 -2.91 6.30 -4.39
C ILE A 183 -1.81 5.60 -3.59
N ALA A 184 -0.83 6.35 -3.15
CA ALA A 184 0.26 5.84 -2.32
C ALA A 184 0.12 6.38 -0.90
N ALA A 185 -0.41 5.55 0.01
CA ALA A 185 -0.53 5.88 1.42
C ALA A 185 0.78 5.57 2.14
N GLU A 186 1.41 6.59 2.73
CA GLU A 186 2.66 6.43 3.47
C GLU A 186 3.76 5.66 2.69
N PRO A 187 3.99 5.93 1.40
CA PRO A 187 4.81 5.07 0.57
C PRO A 187 6.26 5.01 1.06
N LEU A 188 6.86 3.84 0.96
CA LEU A 188 8.29 3.67 1.18
C LEU A 188 9.07 4.16 -0.07
N GLY A 189 8.90 5.43 -0.41
CA GLY A 189 9.62 6.13 -1.44
C GLY A 189 9.14 5.92 -2.88
N CYS A 190 9.86 6.56 -3.77
CA CYS A 190 9.73 6.48 -5.22
C CYS A 190 11.05 5.98 -5.85
N PRO A 191 11.03 5.57 -7.11
CA PRO A 191 12.25 5.18 -7.81
C PRO A 191 13.35 6.26 -7.75
N GLY A 192 14.56 5.87 -7.43
CA GLY A 192 15.72 6.76 -7.39
C GLY A 192 15.83 7.66 -6.16
N MET A 193 14.95 7.53 -5.19
CA MET A 193 15.02 8.27 -3.93
C MET A 193 16.10 7.73 -2.98
N VAL A 194 16.69 8.65 -2.20
CA VAL A 194 17.42 8.31 -0.97
C VAL A 194 16.44 8.42 0.19
N HIS A 195 16.13 7.31 0.81
CA HIS A 195 15.24 7.25 1.97
C HIS A 195 16.05 7.37 3.27
N PRO A 196 15.49 7.88 4.40
CA PRO A 196 16.18 7.90 5.70
C PRO A 196 16.69 6.54 6.17
N LEU A 197 16.05 5.43 5.75
CA LEU A 197 16.49 4.06 6.04
C LEU A 197 17.53 3.51 5.05
N GLY A 198 18.06 4.34 4.16
CA GLY A 198 19.03 3.96 3.16
C GLY A 198 18.60 4.28 1.73
N ARG A 199 19.46 3.94 0.77
CA ARG A 199 19.19 4.17 -0.64
C ARG A 199 18.29 3.05 -1.18
N PHE A 200 17.20 3.43 -1.83
CA PHE A 200 16.37 2.50 -2.59
C PHE A 200 16.88 2.43 -4.03
N ASP A 201 17.81 1.51 -4.26
CA ASP A 201 18.36 1.29 -5.61
C ASP A 201 17.43 0.45 -6.49
N HIS A 202 16.33 0.02 -5.94
CA HIS A 202 15.34 -0.78 -6.64
C HIS A 202 14.08 0.03 -6.79
N GLY A 203 13.64 0.06 -7.83
CA GLY A 203 12.45 0.66 -8.30
C GLY A 203 12.46 0.52 -9.79
N LEU A 204 11.56 1.20 -10.42
CA LEU A 204 11.39 1.19 -11.86
C LEU A 204 12.64 1.55 -12.66
N VAL A 205 13.66 2.15 -12.02
CA VAL A 205 14.92 2.55 -12.66
C VAL A 205 15.81 1.35 -12.97
N THR A 206 15.77 0.32 -12.13
CA THR A 206 16.60 -0.90 -12.27
C THR A 206 15.81 -2.12 -12.74
N SER A 207 14.50 -2.02 -12.77
CA SER A 207 13.57 -3.06 -13.17
C SER A 207 13.65 -3.37 -14.66
N PRO A 208 13.35 -4.62 -15.08
CA PRO A 208 13.12 -4.97 -16.47
C PRO A 208 11.95 -4.23 -17.15
N TYR A 209 11.19 -3.41 -16.42
CA TYR A 209 10.14 -2.54 -16.99
C TYR A 209 10.63 -1.29 -17.67
N ARG A 210 11.92 -0.98 -17.63
CA ARG A 210 12.46 0.10 -18.45
C ARG A 210 11.91 -0.02 -19.88
N GLY A 211 11.14 0.97 -20.29
CA GLY A 211 10.52 1.03 -21.61
C GLY A 211 9.09 0.47 -21.71
N ARG A 212 8.42 0.04 -20.61
CA ARG A 212 6.99 -0.27 -20.64
C ARG A 212 6.17 1.01 -20.47
N HIS A 213 5.62 1.29 -19.30
CA HIS A 213 4.78 2.45 -19.07
C HIS A 213 5.32 3.32 -17.93
N ASP A 214 5.18 4.65 -18.06
CA ASP A 214 5.47 5.56 -16.97
C ASP A 214 4.37 5.45 -15.90
N PRO A 215 4.67 5.06 -14.65
CA PRO A 215 3.68 4.96 -13.59
C PRO A 215 3.09 6.32 -13.21
N PHE A 216 3.74 7.43 -13.58
CA PHE A 216 3.32 8.79 -13.29
C PHE A 216 2.51 9.46 -14.43
N SER A 217 2.25 8.76 -15.53
CA SER A 217 1.44 9.27 -16.64
C SER A 217 -0.07 9.36 -16.35
N ARG A 218 -0.49 8.99 -15.16
CA ARG A 218 -1.88 8.99 -14.67
C ARG A 218 -2.02 9.83 -13.40
N PRO A 219 -3.26 10.13 -12.95
CA PRO A 219 -3.47 10.80 -11.67
C PRO A 219 -2.82 10.06 -10.50
N VAL A 220 -2.08 10.77 -9.67
CA VAL A 220 -1.39 10.24 -8.51
C VAL A 220 -1.72 11.07 -7.27
N ALA A 221 -2.02 10.41 -6.15
CA ALA A 221 -2.02 11.04 -4.83
C ALA A 221 -1.06 10.31 -3.88
N ILE A 222 -0.37 11.09 -3.03
CA ILE A 222 0.35 10.59 -1.87
C ILE A 222 -0.41 11.03 -0.63
N VAL A 223 -0.71 10.09 0.28
CA VAL A 223 -1.42 10.36 1.54
C VAL A 223 -0.43 10.25 2.69
N THR A 224 -0.35 11.29 3.52
CA THR A 224 0.62 11.36 4.63
C THR A 224 -0.05 11.76 5.93
N GLY A 225 0.17 10.99 6.99
CA GLY A 225 -0.31 11.26 8.33
C GLY A 225 0.50 12.36 9.02
N GLU A 226 -0.15 13.08 9.94
CA GLU A 226 0.47 14.18 10.68
C GLU A 226 1.63 13.71 11.59
N ALA A 227 1.44 12.55 12.24
CA ALA A 227 2.36 12.00 13.24
C ALA A 227 3.26 10.89 12.70
N THR A 228 3.34 10.72 11.39
CA THR A 228 4.14 9.64 10.77
C THR A 228 5.66 9.89 10.86
N TRP A 229 6.42 8.82 11.08
CA TRP A 229 7.88 8.83 10.96
C TRP A 229 8.37 8.95 9.50
N MET A 230 7.45 8.79 8.53
CA MET A 230 7.74 8.86 7.09
C MET A 230 7.61 10.27 6.50
N ARG A 231 7.27 11.28 7.30
CA ARG A 231 6.88 12.61 6.82
C ARG A 231 7.87 13.22 5.82
N GLU A 232 9.14 13.25 6.18
CA GLU A 232 10.18 13.82 5.29
C GLU A 232 10.38 12.95 4.03
N ALA A 233 10.36 11.64 4.16
CA ALA A 233 10.47 10.73 3.01
C ALA A 233 9.27 10.89 2.06
N ASN A 234 8.06 11.04 2.60
CA ASN A 234 6.85 11.27 1.81
C ASN A 234 6.86 12.63 1.13
N ARG A 235 7.41 13.67 1.78
CA ARG A 235 7.61 14.99 1.15
C ARG A 235 8.55 14.88 -0.06
N GLN A 236 9.67 14.18 0.07
CA GLN A 236 10.61 13.95 -1.03
C GLN A 236 9.96 13.13 -2.15
N ALA A 237 9.17 12.11 -1.81
CA ALA A 237 8.40 11.34 -2.78
C ALA A 237 7.37 12.23 -3.51
N ALA A 238 6.69 13.11 -2.79
CA ALA A 238 5.73 14.05 -3.36
C ALA A 238 6.41 15.02 -4.34
N ASP A 239 7.57 15.56 -3.98
CA ASP A 239 8.32 16.44 -4.87
C ASP A 239 8.79 15.72 -6.14
N PHE A 240 9.22 14.46 -6.00
CA PHE A 240 9.61 13.62 -7.13
C PHE A 240 8.43 13.36 -8.08
N VAL A 241 7.26 13.02 -7.55
CA VAL A 241 6.05 12.73 -8.34
C VAL A 241 5.51 14.02 -8.97
N ARG A 242 5.45 15.13 -8.22
CA ARG A 242 4.99 16.44 -8.73
C ARG A 242 5.76 16.90 -9.95
N ALA A 243 7.04 16.59 -10.02
CA ALA A 243 7.87 16.94 -11.18
C ALA A 243 7.59 16.08 -12.43
N ARG A 244 6.75 15.05 -12.35
CA ARG A 244 6.52 14.04 -13.41
C ARG A 244 5.05 13.83 -13.77
N ALA A 245 4.19 13.79 -12.77
CA ALA A 245 2.77 13.53 -13.00
C ALA A 245 2.03 14.80 -13.45
N ALA A 246 1.17 14.67 -14.46
CA ALA A 246 0.35 15.77 -14.93
C ALA A 246 -0.76 16.13 -13.91
N VAL A 247 -1.26 15.14 -13.18
CA VAL A 247 -2.24 15.31 -12.09
C VAL A 247 -1.63 14.69 -10.83
N PHE A 248 -1.32 15.52 -9.85
CA PHE A 248 -0.73 15.10 -8.59
C PHE A 248 -1.25 15.92 -7.42
N GLU A 249 -1.57 15.24 -6.31
CA GLU A 249 -1.89 15.88 -5.04
C GLU A 249 -1.16 15.17 -3.89
N HIS A 250 -0.56 15.97 -2.99
CA HIS A 250 -0.04 15.49 -1.72
C HIS A 250 -1.11 15.74 -0.65
N LEU A 251 -1.83 14.71 -0.26
CA LEU A 251 -2.87 14.75 0.75
C LEU A 251 -2.22 14.67 2.13
N LEU A 252 -1.85 15.82 2.70
CA LEU A 252 -1.45 15.96 4.09
C LEU A 252 -2.71 15.94 4.93
N LEU A 253 -2.91 14.91 5.75
CA LEU A 253 -4.17 14.66 6.44
C LEU A 253 -4.62 15.83 7.34
N GLU A 254 -3.68 16.52 7.99
CA GLU A 254 -3.95 17.68 8.83
C GLU A 254 -4.52 18.87 8.04
N GLU A 255 -4.21 19.02 6.75
CA GLU A 255 -4.79 20.07 5.88
C GLU A 255 -6.26 19.79 5.54
N HIS A 256 -6.72 18.56 5.79
CA HIS A 256 -8.10 18.11 5.63
C HIS A 256 -8.81 17.91 6.97
N ALA A 257 -8.29 18.50 8.06
CA ALA A 257 -8.80 18.38 9.42
C ALA A 257 -8.81 16.93 9.97
N ILE A 258 -7.97 16.06 9.42
CA ILE A 258 -7.74 14.68 9.88
C ILE A 258 -6.38 14.66 10.58
N THR A 259 -6.38 14.66 11.91
CA THR A 259 -5.18 14.87 12.73
C THR A 259 -4.84 13.67 13.61
N GLY A 260 -3.60 13.60 14.07
CA GLY A 260 -3.12 12.59 15.01
C GLY A 260 -2.81 11.23 14.40
N ASN A 261 -2.83 11.11 13.08
CA ASN A 261 -2.56 9.88 12.36
C ASN A 261 -1.07 9.62 12.20
N GLY A 262 -0.66 8.38 12.50
CA GLY A 262 0.68 7.87 12.26
C GLY A 262 0.82 7.22 10.89
N HIS A 263 1.56 6.10 10.86
CA HIS A 263 1.86 5.38 9.62
C HIS A 263 0.76 4.40 9.19
N MET A 264 0.02 3.81 10.15
CA MET A 264 -0.93 2.72 9.88
C MET A 264 -2.35 3.25 9.62
N LEU A 265 -2.49 4.15 8.64
CA LEU A 265 -3.70 4.92 8.33
C LEU A 265 -4.98 4.07 8.26
N MET A 266 -4.90 2.84 7.71
CA MET A 266 -6.04 1.93 7.58
C MET A 266 -6.43 1.23 8.88
N SER A 267 -5.53 1.22 9.87
CA SER A 267 -5.74 0.55 11.17
C SER A 267 -6.22 1.51 12.26
N GLU A 268 -6.09 2.80 12.05
CA GLU A 268 -6.33 3.84 13.06
C GLU A 268 -7.82 4.16 13.23
N SER A 269 -8.17 4.79 14.36
CA SER A 269 -9.56 4.95 14.82
C SER A 269 -10.45 5.80 13.89
N ASN A 270 -9.84 6.66 13.06
CA ASN A 270 -10.51 7.51 12.08
C ASN A 270 -10.25 7.09 10.62
N SER A 271 -9.86 5.83 10.40
CA SER A 271 -9.50 5.28 9.08
C SER A 271 -10.60 5.47 8.02
N ASP A 272 -11.88 5.48 8.42
CA ASP A 272 -13.01 5.71 7.51
C ASP A 272 -12.97 7.10 6.87
N GLY A 273 -12.65 8.14 7.66
CA GLY A 273 -12.51 9.52 7.16
C GLY A 273 -11.36 9.66 6.16
N ILE A 274 -10.29 8.87 6.32
CA ILE A 274 -9.18 8.85 5.37
C ILE A 274 -9.62 8.16 4.06
N ALA A 275 -10.35 7.06 4.16
CA ALA A 275 -10.91 6.39 2.98
C ALA A 275 -11.88 7.33 2.23
N ASP A 276 -12.71 8.11 2.95
CA ASP A 276 -13.62 9.08 2.35
C ASP A 276 -12.88 10.23 1.64
N LEU A 277 -11.77 10.70 2.20
CA LEU A 277 -10.90 11.68 1.55
C LEU A 277 -10.33 11.13 0.23
N ILE A 278 -9.86 9.87 0.24
CA ILE A 278 -9.36 9.19 -0.96
C ILE A 278 -10.48 9.04 -2.00
N ILE A 279 -11.68 8.59 -1.59
CA ILE A 279 -12.85 8.45 -2.48
C ILE A 279 -13.20 9.80 -3.11
N GLY A 280 -13.28 10.86 -2.32
CA GLY A 280 -13.54 12.21 -2.82
C GLY A 280 -12.47 12.71 -3.80
N TRP A 281 -11.21 12.32 -3.62
CA TRP A 281 -10.15 12.60 -4.58
C TRP A 281 -10.35 11.82 -5.88
N LEU A 282 -10.70 10.54 -5.79
CA LEU A 282 -10.98 9.69 -6.96
C LEU A 282 -12.16 10.19 -7.78
N ASP A 283 -13.23 10.63 -7.13
CA ASP A 283 -14.42 11.19 -7.79
C ASP A 283 -14.08 12.44 -8.62
N ARG A 284 -13.11 13.25 -8.17
CA ARG A 284 -12.67 14.43 -8.90
C ARG A 284 -11.75 14.15 -10.09
N HIS A 285 -10.95 13.07 -10.02
CA HIS A 285 -9.84 12.86 -10.95
C HIS A 285 -9.96 11.62 -11.85
N VAL A 286 -10.83 10.67 -11.52
CA VAL A 286 -11.00 9.42 -12.26
C VAL A 286 -12.38 9.29 -12.89
N ASP A 287 -13.43 9.75 -12.24
CA ASP A 287 -14.81 9.65 -12.74
C ASP A 287 -15.21 10.80 -13.67
N ALA A 288 -14.35 11.80 -13.88
CA ALA A 288 -14.62 12.92 -14.79
C ALA A 288 -14.80 12.51 -16.27
N GLU A 289 -14.53 11.25 -16.62
CA GLU A 289 -14.74 10.70 -17.97
C GLU A 289 -16.18 10.16 -18.21
N ARG A 290 -17.12 10.39 -17.27
CA ARG A 290 -18.55 10.06 -17.45
C ARG A 290 -19.36 11.15 -18.18
N GLY A 291 -18.71 11.96 -19.00
CA GLY A 291 -19.35 13.00 -19.80
C GLY A 291 -19.37 12.70 -21.29
#